data_bedf42e5f1b1ac5d683bbeb92fb325c9
#
_entry.id   bedf42e5f1b1ac5d683bbeb92fb325c9
#
_cell.length_a   1.000
_cell.length_b   1.000
_cell.length_c   1.000
_cell.angle_alpha   90.00
_cell.angle_beta   90.00
_cell.angle_gamma   90.00
#
_symmetry.space_group_name_H-M   'P 1'
#
loop_
_entity.id
_entity.type
_entity.pdbx_description
1 polymer ?
#
loop_
_entity_poly.entity_id
_entity_poly.type
_entity_poly.pdbx_seq_one_letter_code
_entity_poly.pdbx_strand_id
1 'polypeptide(L)'
;MRTLKSIMVLGLALSTFTATEAAKLTFKVTNPNEKVKVRLTFSQSGEQKEVAIDAAGNGNIEITGFTPQYVTMQYTRGRRTLYLDPNQDLTLSFDSDNMWRNTTFEGAGAAINTYLGSKELQSLGMPDMKMQEAALIHKGDSLYAANCQVLEAAKLPADFTTQEKIRLQFYTYYYYWCDKIA
;
A
#
# COMPACT_ATOMS: atom_id res chain seq x y z
N MET A 1 -47.89 50.95 28.13
CA MET A 1 -46.51 50.96 27.64
C MET A 1 -45.90 49.57 27.87
N ARG A 2 -45.78 48.76 26.82
CA ARG A 2 -45.16 47.43 26.85
C ARG A 2 -43.85 47.48 26.07
N THR A 3 -42.73 47.37 26.79
CA THR A 3 -41.38 47.35 26.24
C THR A 3 -41.10 45.95 25.66
N LEU A 4 -40.98 45.86 24.35
CA LEU A 4 -40.44 44.67 23.65
C LEU A 4 -38.94 44.58 23.91
N LYS A 5 -38.51 43.51 24.56
CA LYS A 5 -37.07 43.15 24.62
C LYS A 5 -36.73 42.31 23.41
N SER A 6 -36.00 42.88 22.46
CA SER A 6 -35.37 42.15 21.37
C SER A 6 -34.26 41.23 21.87
N ILE A 7 -34.48 39.92 21.74
CA ILE A 7 -33.43 38.93 21.97
C ILE A 7 -32.68 38.74 20.65
N MET A 8 -31.46 39.24 20.60
CA MET A 8 -30.54 39.03 19.46
C MET A 8 -29.92 37.66 19.65
N VAL A 9 -30.33 36.67 18.89
CA VAL A 9 -29.69 35.34 18.84
C VAL A 9 -28.49 35.45 17.90
N LEU A 10 -27.32 35.50 18.51
CA LEU A 10 -26.03 35.46 17.79
C LEU A 10 -25.76 33.99 17.38
N GLY A 11 -26.11 33.64 16.12
CA GLY A 11 -25.80 32.33 15.56
C GLY A 11 -24.28 32.17 15.34
N LEU A 12 -23.64 31.42 16.20
CA LEU A 12 -22.25 31.01 16.02
C LEU A 12 -22.22 29.93 14.94
N ALA A 13 -21.88 30.31 13.70
CA ALA A 13 -21.59 29.36 12.64
C ALA A 13 -20.28 28.64 12.98
N LEU A 14 -20.36 27.44 13.56
CA LEU A 14 -19.21 26.53 13.60
C LEU A 14 -18.91 26.08 12.17
N SER A 15 -17.96 26.73 11.51
CA SER A 15 -17.33 26.19 10.33
C SER A 15 -16.49 24.98 10.78
N THR A 16 -17.01 23.78 10.60
CA THR A 16 -16.22 22.55 10.70
C THR A 16 -15.25 22.55 9.53
N PHE A 17 -14.01 22.94 9.81
CA PHE A 17 -12.90 22.65 8.92
C PHE A 17 -12.74 21.12 8.92
N THR A 18 -13.27 20.46 7.90
CA THR A 18 -12.86 19.10 7.58
C THR A 18 -11.41 19.19 7.11
N ALA A 19 -10.47 18.83 7.98
CA ALA A 19 -9.09 18.63 7.55
C ALA A 19 -9.14 17.59 6.43
N THR A 20 -8.69 17.96 5.24
CA THR A 20 -8.55 16.99 4.15
C THR A 20 -7.43 16.05 4.54
N GLU A 21 -7.77 14.80 4.79
CA GLU A 21 -6.79 13.77 5.11
C GLU A 21 -5.79 13.65 3.95
N ALA A 22 -4.51 13.70 4.27
CA ALA A 22 -3.41 13.69 3.30
C ALA A 22 -2.27 12.85 3.80
N ALA A 23 -1.84 11.87 3.01
CA ALA A 23 -0.63 11.11 3.28
C ALA A 23 0.58 11.79 2.66
N LYS A 24 1.63 11.98 3.44
CA LYS A 24 2.92 12.45 2.95
C LYS A 24 3.84 11.27 2.71
N LEU A 25 4.26 11.10 1.44
CA LEU A 25 5.28 10.14 1.06
C LEU A 25 6.60 10.85 0.86
N THR A 26 7.64 10.33 1.50
CA THR A 26 9.01 10.80 1.37
C THR A 26 9.89 9.67 0.84
N PHE A 27 10.72 9.97 -0.14
CA PHE A 27 11.65 9.03 -0.75
C PHE A 27 13.08 9.44 -0.44
N LYS A 28 13.90 8.46 -0.05
CA LYS A 28 15.36 8.59 0.12
C LYS A 28 16.01 7.51 -0.71
N VAL A 29 16.55 7.88 -1.85
CA VAL A 29 17.07 6.94 -2.86
C VAL A 29 18.58 7.02 -2.89
N THR A 30 19.26 5.90 -2.63
CA THR A 30 20.69 5.77 -2.87
C THR A 30 20.92 5.45 -4.36
N ASN A 31 21.96 6.01 -4.96
CA ASN A 31 22.27 5.91 -6.40
C ASN A 31 21.10 6.36 -7.29
N PRO A 32 20.57 7.58 -7.10
CA PRO A 32 19.38 8.01 -7.80
C PRO A 32 19.62 8.16 -9.31
N ASN A 33 18.59 7.88 -10.11
CA ASN A 33 18.56 8.19 -11.52
C ASN A 33 17.59 9.37 -11.72
N GLU A 34 18.14 10.59 -11.83
CA GLU A 34 17.37 11.84 -11.96
C GLU A 34 16.47 11.89 -13.21
N LYS A 35 16.76 11.07 -14.23
CA LYS A 35 15.94 10.99 -15.45
C LYS A 35 14.69 10.16 -15.27
N VAL A 36 14.58 9.43 -14.16
CA VAL A 36 13.46 8.52 -13.88
C VAL A 36 12.69 9.04 -12.68
N LYS A 37 11.37 9.11 -12.82
CA LYS A 37 10.47 9.43 -11.72
C LYS A 37 10.00 8.17 -11.02
N VAL A 38 9.72 8.27 -9.72
CA VAL A 38 8.93 7.26 -9.03
C VAL A 38 7.50 7.37 -9.54
N ARG A 39 6.93 6.27 -10.00
CA ARG A 39 5.53 6.18 -10.42
C ARG A 39 4.74 5.39 -9.39
N LEU A 40 3.63 5.95 -8.96
CA LEU A 40 2.67 5.35 -8.05
C LEU A 40 1.38 5.08 -8.82
N THR A 41 0.92 3.83 -8.87
CA THR A 41 -0.35 3.45 -9.50
C THR A 41 -1.31 2.95 -8.43
N PHE A 42 -2.42 3.64 -8.25
CA PHE A 42 -3.44 3.33 -7.26
C PHE A 42 -4.34 2.19 -7.74
N SER A 43 -4.50 1.14 -6.94
CA SER A 43 -5.16 -0.09 -7.38
C SER A 43 -6.67 0.06 -7.60
N GLN A 44 -7.35 0.94 -6.85
CA GLN A 44 -8.80 1.12 -6.95
C GLN A 44 -9.20 2.02 -8.12
N SER A 45 -8.45 3.11 -8.36
CA SER A 45 -8.79 4.09 -9.40
C SER A 45 -8.01 3.92 -10.70
N GLY A 46 -6.87 3.22 -10.67
CA GLY A 46 -5.91 3.19 -11.77
C GLY A 46 -5.15 4.53 -11.94
N GLU A 47 -5.41 5.52 -11.07
CA GLU A 47 -4.73 6.81 -11.10
C GLU A 47 -3.22 6.63 -10.96
N GLN A 48 -2.46 7.44 -11.68
CA GLN A 48 -1.01 7.45 -11.59
C GLN A 48 -0.51 8.80 -11.09
N LYS A 49 0.42 8.76 -10.15
CA LYS A 49 1.16 9.93 -9.68
C LYS A 49 2.64 9.72 -9.89
N GLU A 50 3.35 10.79 -10.22
CA GLU A 50 4.79 10.76 -10.46
C GLU A 50 5.51 11.68 -9.49
N VAL A 51 6.64 11.21 -8.96
CA VAL A 51 7.50 11.97 -8.05
C VAL A 51 8.89 12.03 -8.62
N ALA A 52 9.41 13.24 -8.82
CA ALA A 52 10.80 13.44 -9.21
C ALA A 52 11.72 13.16 -8.02
N ILE A 53 12.85 12.52 -8.30
CA ILE A 53 13.93 12.31 -7.33
C ILE A 53 15.07 13.24 -7.73
N ASP A 54 15.55 14.05 -6.80
CA ASP A 54 16.66 14.97 -7.02
C ASP A 54 18.02 14.25 -7.03
N ALA A 55 19.08 14.98 -7.37
CA ALA A 55 20.46 14.46 -7.40
C ALA A 55 20.95 13.94 -6.03
N ALA A 56 20.37 14.44 -4.93
CA ALA A 56 20.68 13.99 -3.59
C ALA A 56 19.85 12.74 -3.18
N GLY A 57 18.98 12.25 -4.06
CA GLY A 57 18.13 11.09 -3.84
C GLY A 57 16.82 11.39 -3.09
N ASN A 58 16.44 12.64 -2.95
CA ASN A 58 15.23 13.01 -2.23
C ASN A 58 14.05 13.24 -3.18
N GLY A 59 12.87 12.81 -2.75
CA GLY A 59 11.60 13.11 -3.38
C GLY A 59 10.48 13.13 -2.36
N ASN A 60 9.44 13.92 -2.59
CA ASN A 60 8.28 13.93 -1.72
C ASN A 60 7.01 14.22 -2.52
N ILE A 61 5.89 13.74 -2.01
CA ILE A 61 4.56 14.03 -2.53
C ILE A 61 3.55 13.98 -1.39
N GLU A 62 2.60 14.87 -1.42
CA GLU A 62 1.41 14.84 -0.58
C GLU A 62 0.22 14.37 -1.43
N ILE A 63 -0.52 13.39 -0.93
CA ILE A 63 -1.61 12.74 -1.66
C ILE A 63 -2.87 12.83 -0.84
N THR A 64 -3.90 13.40 -1.45
CA THR A 64 -5.23 13.60 -0.87
C THR A 64 -6.29 12.88 -1.68
N GLY A 65 -7.50 12.73 -1.12
CA GLY A 65 -8.68 12.29 -1.87
C GLY A 65 -8.66 10.81 -2.25
N PHE A 66 -8.00 9.95 -1.48
CA PHE A 66 -8.02 8.51 -1.67
C PHE A 66 -8.45 7.79 -0.38
N THR A 67 -8.85 6.55 -0.50
CA THR A 67 -9.13 5.64 0.62
C THR A 67 -7.94 4.68 0.82
N PRO A 68 -7.78 4.09 2.03
CA PRO A 68 -6.72 3.12 2.27
C PRO A 68 -6.72 2.01 1.22
N GLN A 69 -5.59 1.81 0.52
CA GLN A 69 -5.49 0.88 -0.60
C GLN A 69 -4.07 0.46 -0.94
N TYR A 70 -3.96 -0.60 -1.73
CA TYR A 70 -2.69 -1.00 -2.34
C TYR A 70 -2.32 -0.04 -3.46
N VAL A 71 -1.03 0.25 -3.55
CA VAL A 71 -0.44 1.10 -4.58
C VAL A 71 0.80 0.39 -5.13
N THR A 72 0.90 0.31 -6.44
CA THR A 72 2.12 -0.19 -7.08
C THR A 72 3.09 0.97 -7.26
N MET A 73 4.24 0.88 -6.60
CA MET A 73 5.37 1.78 -6.82
C MET A 73 6.30 1.18 -7.86
N GLN A 74 6.72 1.99 -8.82
CA GLN A 74 7.73 1.65 -9.82
C GLN A 74 8.81 2.72 -9.88
N TYR A 75 10.07 2.30 -9.87
CA TYR A 75 11.23 3.16 -10.10
C TYR A 75 12.28 2.37 -10.88
N THR A 76 12.79 2.93 -11.96
CA THR A 76 13.67 2.25 -12.92
C THR A 76 13.04 0.89 -13.38
N ARG A 77 13.68 -0.22 -13.09
CA ARG A 77 13.17 -1.58 -13.36
C ARG A 77 12.51 -2.23 -12.14
N GLY A 78 12.61 -1.59 -10.98
CA GLY A 78 12.03 -2.09 -9.73
C GLY A 78 10.53 -1.80 -9.63
N ARG A 79 9.78 -2.76 -9.08
CA ARG A 79 8.36 -2.59 -8.76
C ARG A 79 8.10 -3.12 -7.36
N ARG A 80 7.29 -2.42 -6.57
CA ARG A 80 6.93 -2.82 -5.23
C ARG A 80 5.47 -2.51 -4.93
N THR A 81 4.81 -3.38 -4.20
CA THR A 81 3.49 -3.11 -3.63
C THR A 81 3.65 -2.37 -2.32
N LEU A 82 2.93 -1.27 -2.17
CA LEU A 82 2.76 -0.50 -0.95
C LEU A 82 1.30 -0.56 -0.51
N TYR A 83 1.05 -0.27 0.74
CA TYR A 83 -0.27 0.07 1.25
C TYR A 83 -0.22 1.49 1.78
N LEU A 84 -1.10 2.35 1.26
CA LEU A 84 -1.19 3.75 1.66
C LEU A 84 -2.52 4.00 2.35
N ASP A 85 -2.45 4.76 3.43
CA ASP A 85 -3.59 5.26 4.19
C ASP A 85 -3.47 6.79 4.24
N PRO A 86 -4.53 7.56 3.92
CA PRO A 86 -4.48 9.02 3.92
C PRO A 86 -4.12 9.64 5.28
N ASN A 87 -4.24 8.86 6.36
CA ASN A 87 -3.89 9.31 7.72
C ASN A 87 -2.47 8.92 8.16
N GLN A 88 -1.67 8.33 7.27
CA GLN A 88 -0.39 7.76 7.63
C GLN A 88 0.73 8.21 6.70
N ASP A 89 1.66 8.97 7.26
CA ASP A 89 2.88 9.33 6.56
C ASP A 89 3.82 8.12 6.43
N LEU A 90 4.54 8.07 5.30
CA LEU A 90 5.46 7.00 4.98
C LEU A 90 6.75 7.54 4.37
N THR A 91 7.89 7.19 4.95
CA THR A 91 9.21 7.40 4.37
C THR A 91 9.77 6.09 3.87
N LEU A 92 10.20 6.08 2.61
CA LEU A 92 10.84 4.93 1.96
C LEU A 92 12.30 5.25 1.70
N SER A 93 13.20 4.37 2.16
CA SER A 93 14.63 4.45 1.83
C SER A 93 15.05 3.20 1.08
N PHE A 94 15.64 3.36 -0.11
CA PHE A 94 16.05 2.22 -0.94
C PHE A 94 17.22 2.58 -1.88
N ASP A 95 17.92 1.54 -2.35
CA ASP A 95 18.92 1.65 -3.41
C ASP A 95 18.26 1.42 -4.76
N SER A 96 18.51 2.31 -5.74
CA SER A 96 17.90 2.21 -7.08
C SER A 96 18.27 0.93 -7.82
N ASP A 97 19.46 0.38 -7.55
CA ASP A 97 19.95 -0.84 -8.19
C ASP A 97 19.40 -2.12 -7.51
N ASN A 98 18.89 -1.98 -6.27
CA ASN A 98 18.51 -3.13 -5.45
C ASN A 98 17.26 -2.89 -4.59
N MET A 99 16.28 -2.19 -5.16
CA MET A 99 15.03 -1.81 -4.47
C MET A 99 14.30 -2.98 -3.77
N TRP A 100 14.43 -4.20 -4.32
CA TRP A 100 13.78 -5.38 -3.76
C TRP A 100 14.34 -5.87 -2.42
N ARG A 101 15.64 -5.67 -2.19
CA ARG A 101 16.35 -6.26 -1.06
C ARG A 101 16.51 -5.30 0.11
N ASN A 102 16.62 -4.03 -0.17
CA ASN A 102 17.11 -3.04 0.80
C ASN A 102 16.13 -1.88 1.03
N THR A 103 14.83 -2.05 0.76
CA THR A 103 13.86 -1.02 1.10
C THR A 103 13.54 -1.08 2.58
N THR A 104 13.68 0.05 3.25
CA THR A 104 13.23 0.27 4.63
C THR A 104 12.10 1.29 4.66
N PHE A 105 11.28 1.21 5.70
CA PHE A 105 10.12 2.05 5.89
C PHE A 105 10.15 2.70 7.26
N GLU A 106 9.78 3.99 7.33
CA GLU A 106 9.64 4.77 8.56
C GLU A 106 8.31 5.54 8.53
N GLY A 107 7.80 5.90 9.70
CA GLY A 107 6.53 6.63 9.85
C GLY A 107 5.36 5.72 10.23
N ALA A 108 4.16 6.30 10.32
CA ALA A 108 2.97 5.59 10.78
C ALA A 108 2.56 4.41 9.87
N GLY A 109 2.79 4.53 8.55
CA GLY A 109 2.54 3.47 7.57
C GLY A 109 3.63 2.38 7.49
N ALA A 110 4.70 2.47 8.30
CA ALA A 110 5.88 1.61 8.17
C ALA A 110 5.60 0.13 8.45
N ALA A 111 4.82 -0.19 9.48
CA ALA A 111 4.58 -1.58 9.92
C ALA A 111 3.94 -2.43 8.80
N ILE A 112 2.89 -1.91 8.16
CA ILE A 112 2.20 -2.59 7.06
C ILE A 112 3.16 -2.78 5.86
N ASN A 113 3.91 -1.75 5.50
CA ASN A 113 4.79 -1.79 4.35
C ASN A 113 6.03 -2.66 4.59
N THR A 114 6.50 -2.77 5.83
CA THR A 114 7.54 -3.73 6.23
C THR A 114 7.02 -5.15 6.08
N TYR A 115 5.81 -5.44 6.53
CA TYR A 115 5.17 -6.74 6.33
C TYR A 115 5.05 -7.08 4.84
N LEU A 116 4.54 -6.17 4.00
CA LEU A 116 4.42 -6.39 2.55
C LEU A 116 5.77 -6.64 1.86
N GLY A 117 6.86 -6.19 2.45
CA GLY A 117 8.23 -6.44 2.01
C GLY A 117 8.92 -7.62 2.66
N SER A 118 8.24 -8.36 3.54
CA SER A 118 8.82 -9.48 4.27
C SER A 118 9.26 -10.60 3.33
N LYS A 119 10.44 -11.14 3.61
CA LYS A 119 10.97 -12.35 2.93
C LYS A 119 10.26 -13.63 3.38
N GLU A 120 9.52 -13.56 4.48
CA GLU A 120 8.74 -14.67 5.02
C GLU A 120 7.46 -14.90 4.23
N LEU A 121 6.97 -13.86 3.52
CA LEU A 121 5.85 -14.01 2.60
C LEU A 121 6.27 -14.86 1.40
N GLN A 122 5.63 -15.99 1.27
CA GLN A 122 5.91 -16.95 0.21
C GLN A 122 5.04 -16.66 -1.03
N SER A 123 5.58 -16.95 -2.21
CA SER A 123 4.81 -16.93 -3.45
C SER A 123 4.76 -18.32 -4.07
N LEU A 124 3.69 -18.62 -4.78
CA LEU A 124 3.53 -19.91 -5.49
C LEU A 124 4.60 -20.11 -6.58
N GLY A 125 5.21 -19.03 -7.06
CA GLY A 125 6.02 -19.08 -8.26
C GLY A 125 5.16 -19.33 -9.51
N MET A 126 5.79 -19.74 -10.60
CA MET A 126 5.06 -20.19 -11.79
C MET A 126 4.41 -21.54 -11.51
N PRO A 127 3.13 -21.75 -11.87
CA PRO A 127 2.50 -23.06 -11.76
C PRO A 127 3.29 -24.11 -12.55
N ASP A 128 3.50 -25.27 -11.96
CA ASP A 128 3.98 -26.42 -12.73
C ASP A 128 2.78 -27.04 -13.47
N MET A 129 2.67 -26.77 -14.78
CA MET A 129 1.60 -27.26 -15.65
C MET A 129 1.49 -28.79 -15.69
N LYS A 130 2.47 -29.51 -15.15
CA LYS A 130 2.47 -30.98 -15.05
C LYS A 130 1.91 -31.48 -13.71
N MET A 131 1.66 -30.56 -12.76
CA MET A 131 1.16 -30.91 -11.45
C MET A 131 -0.32 -31.32 -11.52
N GLN A 132 -0.67 -32.41 -10.86
CA GLN A 132 -2.07 -32.81 -10.75
C GLN A 132 -2.87 -31.76 -9.94
N GLU A 133 -4.12 -31.54 -10.35
CA GLU A 133 -5.00 -30.53 -9.74
C GLU A 133 -5.06 -30.62 -8.21
N ALA A 134 -5.25 -31.82 -7.67
CA ALA A 134 -5.30 -32.03 -6.21
C ALA A 134 -4.01 -31.62 -5.49
N ALA A 135 -2.85 -31.88 -6.11
CA ALA A 135 -1.55 -31.47 -5.54
C ALA A 135 -1.35 -29.95 -5.62
N LEU A 136 -1.83 -29.32 -6.69
CA LEU A 136 -1.79 -27.86 -6.85
C LEU A 136 -2.67 -27.17 -5.81
N ILE A 137 -3.90 -27.67 -5.58
CA ILE A 137 -4.82 -27.19 -4.55
C ILE A 137 -4.15 -27.29 -3.19
N HIS A 138 -3.65 -28.46 -2.82
CA HIS A 138 -2.98 -28.67 -1.54
C HIS A 138 -1.78 -27.72 -1.33
N LYS A 139 -0.98 -27.52 -2.38
CA LYS A 139 0.14 -26.56 -2.34
C LYS A 139 -0.35 -25.13 -2.09
N GLY A 140 -1.43 -24.72 -2.76
CA GLY A 140 -2.02 -23.39 -2.56
C GLY A 140 -2.57 -23.17 -1.17
N ASP A 141 -3.34 -24.15 -0.65
CA ASP A 141 -3.89 -24.07 0.70
C ASP A 141 -2.79 -24.00 1.77
N SER A 142 -1.74 -24.80 1.61
CA SER A 142 -0.58 -24.78 2.50
C SER A 142 0.13 -23.41 2.48
N LEU A 143 0.26 -22.81 1.30
CA LEU A 143 0.86 -21.51 1.12
C LEU A 143 0.01 -20.39 1.71
N TYR A 144 -1.29 -20.43 1.48
CA TYR A 144 -2.24 -19.50 2.08
C TYR A 144 -2.16 -19.54 3.61
N ALA A 145 -2.19 -20.75 4.18
CA ALA A 145 -2.07 -20.94 5.62
C ALA A 145 -0.75 -20.40 6.18
N ALA A 146 0.38 -20.66 5.50
CA ALA A 146 1.69 -20.14 5.92
C ALA A 146 1.73 -18.60 5.88
N ASN A 147 1.22 -17.98 4.81
CA ASN A 147 1.17 -16.52 4.71
C ASN A 147 0.21 -15.89 5.73
N CYS A 148 -0.90 -16.55 6.07
CA CYS A 148 -1.78 -16.10 7.15
C CYS A 148 -1.08 -16.13 8.51
N GLN A 149 -0.21 -17.10 8.79
CA GLN A 149 0.58 -17.12 10.02
C GLN A 149 1.55 -15.93 10.10
N VAL A 150 2.23 -15.59 8.99
CA VAL A 150 3.10 -14.41 8.90
C VAL A 150 2.29 -13.13 9.16
N LEU A 151 1.09 -13.03 8.57
CA LEU A 151 0.20 -11.88 8.75
C LEU A 151 -0.25 -11.73 10.22
N GLU A 152 -0.65 -12.83 10.85
CA GLU A 152 -1.10 -12.83 12.25
C GLU A 152 0.03 -12.49 13.22
N ALA A 153 1.24 -12.98 12.95
CA ALA A 153 2.42 -12.66 13.75
C ALA A 153 2.81 -11.17 13.67
N ALA A 154 2.50 -10.51 12.55
CA ALA A 154 2.80 -9.09 12.36
C ALA A 154 1.92 -8.14 13.18
N LYS A 155 0.80 -8.60 13.75
CA LYS A 155 -0.11 -7.82 14.63
C LYS A 155 -0.53 -6.47 14.04
N LEU A 156 -0.91 -6.46 12.78
CA LEU A 156 -1.29 -5.27 12.03
C LEU A 156 -2.76 -4.87 12.30
N PRO A 157 -3.18 -3.64 11.90
CA PRO A 157 -4.56 -3.19 12.06
C PRO A 157 -5.58 -4.16 11.46
N ALA A 158 -6.74 -4.32 12.12
CA ALA A 158 -7.75 -5.32 11.76
C ALA A 158 -8.29 -5.13 10.34
N ASP A 159 -8.52 -3.89 9.92
CA ASP A 159 -9.04 -3.55 8.59
C ASP A 159 -8.05 -3.97 7.50
N PHE A 160 -6.75 -3.66 7.67
CA PHE A 160 -5.72 -4.12 6.77
C PHE A 160 -5.62 -5.66 6.78
N THR A 161 -5.62 -6.28 7.95
CA THR A 161 -5.54 -7.76 8.09
C THR A 161 -6.66 -8.46 7.34
N THR A 162 -7.87 -7.91 7.39
CA THR A 162 -9.04 -8.45 6.67
C THR A 162 -8.84 -8.35 5.16
N GLN A 163 -8.45 -7.19 4.66
CA GLN A 163 -8.18 -6.98 3.23
C GLN A 163 -7.01 -7.85 2.73
N GLU A 164 -5.97 -7.98 3.53
CA GLU A 164 -4.80 -8.77 3.18
C GLU A 164 -5.12 -10.28 3.10
N LYS A 165 -5.95 -10.82 4.00
CA LYS A 165 -6.42 -12.21 3.90
C LYS A 165 -7.14 -12.47 2.57
N ILE A 166 -8.00 -11.55 2.13
CA ILE A 166 -8.68 -11.64 0.84
C ILE A 166 -7.65 -11.60 -0.31
N ARG A 167 -6.68 -10.69 -0.25
CA ARG A 167 -5.62 -10.58 -1.25
C ARG A 167 -4.78 -11.86 -1.35
N LEU A 168 -4.35 -12.40 -0.21
CA LEU A 168 -3.58 -13.65 -0.15
C LEU A 168 -4.38 -14.83 -0.73
N GLN A 169 -5.66 -14.92 -0.39
CA GLN A 169 -6.56 -15.93 -0.93
C GLN A 169 -6.72 -15.80 -2.44
N PHE A 170 -6.95 -14.56 -2.94
CA PHE A 170 -7.06 -14.29 -4.36
C PHE A 170 -5.80 -14.72 -5.12
N TYR A 171 -4.61 -14.35 -4.65
CA TYR A 171 -3.36 -14.76 -5.27
C TYR A 171 -3.18 -16.28 -5.30
N THR A 172 -3.59 -16.98 -4.25
CA THR A 172 -3.52 -18.43 -4.18
C THR A 172 -4.44 -19.08 -5.23
N TYR A 173 -5.68 -18.59 -5.40
CA TYR A 173 -6.66 -19.16 -6.32
C TYR A 173 -6.54 -18.64 -7.76
N TYR A 174 -5.94 -17.48 -7.99
CA TYR A 174 -5.70 -16.93 -9.33
C TYR A 174 -4.93 -17.91 -10.21
N TYR A 175 -3.95 -18.61 -9.67
CA TYR A 175 -3.18 -19.61 -10.39
C TYR A 175 -4.01 -20.82 -10.80
N TYR A 176 -5.00 -21.23 -10.03
CA TYR A 176 -5.93 -22.32 -10.42
C TYR A 176 -6.79 -21.96 -11.60
N TRP A 177 -7.22 -20.71 -11.67
CA TRP A 177 -8.07 -20.23 -12.76
C TRP A 177 -7.29 -20.10 -14.08
N CYS A 178 -6.06 -19.62 -14.02
CA CYS A 178 -5.22 -19.49 -15.20
C CYS A 178 -4.90 -20.84 -15.85
N ASP A 179 -4.80 -21.92 -15.07
CA ASP A 179 -4.51 -23.26 -15.57
C ASP A 179 -5.73 -23.92 -16.27
N LYS A 180 -6.95 -23.49 -15.94
CA LYS A 180 -8.19 -24.03 -16.54
C LYS A 180 -8.61 -23.33 -17.85
N ILE A 181 -8.01 -22.20 -18.17
CA ILE A 181 -8.39 -21.38 -19.35
C ILE A 181 -7.37 -21.54 -20.49
N ALA A 182 -6.20 -22.10 -20.22
CA ALA A 182 -5.17 -22.40 -21.23
C ALA A 182 -5.34 -23.78 -21.82
#